data_cd1cd44928324c29726bdb80adfc03cd
#
_entry.id   cd1cd44928324c29726bdb80adfc03cd
#
_cell.length_a   1.000
_cell.length_b   1.000
_cell.length_c   1.000
_cell.angle_alpha   90.00
_cell.angle_beta   90.00
_cell.angle_gamma   90.00
#
_symmetry.space_group_name_H-M   'P 1'
#
loop_
_entity.id
_entity.type
_entity.pdbx_description
1 polymer ?
#
loop_
_entity_poly.entity_id
_entity_poly.type
_entity_poly.pdbx_seq_one_letter_code
_entity_poly.pdbx_strand_id
1 'polypeptide(L)'
;MTKDIYSATGEKLRVVYQTAVPNITVAIGSTRELMPSEILYTDSTDYLLGGALTLKNGRIDMFQFDEGYCQATQYNATQDNFTFLYYDKDHLGNVRQVTKAIGSTGTVMQTMNYYPFGAQFCDGSAATSDVQPYKYNGKELDKMHGLNTYDYGARQ
;
A
#
# COMPACT_ATOMS: atom_id res chain seq x y z
N MET A 1 1.34 -12.73 10.71
CA MET A 1 2.39 -11.99 11.46
C MET A 1 2.96 -10.93 10.53
N THR A 2 3.13 -9.71 11.02
CA THR A 2 3.75 -8.62 10.28
C THR A 2 5.07 -8.25 10.94
N LYS A 3 6.10 -7.99 10.15
CA LYS A 3 7.41 -7.55 10.62
C LYS A 3 7.84 -6.34 9.79
N ASP A 4 7.96 -5.20 10.44
CA ASP A 4 8.45 -3.96 9.85
C ASP A 4 9.95 -3.80 10.14
N ILE A 5 10.70 -3.36 9.14
CA ILE A 5 12.14 -3.10 9.23
C ILE A 5 12.36 -1.63 8.87
N TYR A 6 12.95 -0.89 9.81
CA TYR A 6 13.27 0.53 9.66
C TYR A 6 14.78 0.75 9.67
N SER A 7 15.20 1.84 9.05
CA SER A 7 16.56 2.37 9.19
C SER A 7 16.78 2.98 10.57
N ALA A 8 18.02 3.28 10.91
CA ALA A 8 18.37 4.00 12.14
C ALA A 8 17.76 5.42 12.21
N THR A 9 17.39 5.97 11.06
CA THR A 9 16.75 7.29 10.93
C THR A 9 15.20 7.23 10.97
N GLY A 10 14.62 6.03 11.16
CA GLY A 10 13.18 5.82 11.20
C GLY A 10 12.50 5.68 9.83
N GLU A 11 13.28 5.52 8.77
CA GLU A 11 12.75 5.31 7.43
C GLU A 11 12.37 3.83 7.25
N LYS A 12 11.16 3.57 6.74
CA LYS A 12 10.67 2.21 6.48
C LYS A 12 11.42 1.60 5.30
N LEU A 13 12.07 0.47 5.51
CA LEU A 13 12.87 -0.22 4.50
C LEU A 13 12.18 -1.45 3.94
N ARG A 14 11.50 -2.21 4.78
CA ARG A 14 10.81 -3.44 4.38
C ARG A 14 9.68 -3.78 5.32
N VAL A 15 8.61 -4.33 4.75
CA VAL A 15 7.55 -5.02 5.49
C VAL A 15 7.50 -6.46 5.02
N VAL A 16 7.37 -7.39 5.95
CA VAL A 16 7.17 -8.81 5.66
C VAL A 16 5.86 -9.25 6.30
N TYR A 17 4.97 -9.80 5.49
CA TYR A 17 3.70 -10.37 5.90
C TYR A 17 3.76 -11.88 5.82
N GLN A 18 3.57 -12.55 6.95
CA GLN A 18 3.49 -14.00 7.01
C GLN A 18 2.07 -14.42 7.36
N THR A 19 1.48 -15.20 6.48
CA THR A 19 0.16 -15.79 6.70
C THR A 19 0.32 -17.20 7.23
N ALA A 20 -0.30 -17.45 8.37
CA ALA A 20 -0.26 -18.75 9.02
C ALA A 20 -1.20 -19.75 8.33
N VAL A 21 -0.88 -21.03 8.44
CA VAL A 21 -1.83 -22.11 8.11
C VAL A 21 -3.06 -22.02 9.03
N PRO A 22 -4.25 -22.48 8.59
CA PRO A 22 -5.44 -22.47 9.42
C PRO A 22 -5.25 -23.30 10.70
N ASN A 23 -6.00 -22.94 11.75
CA ASN A 23 -6.05 -23.60 13.07
C ASN A 23 -4.85 -23.36 14.00
N ILE A 24 -4.06 -22.32 13.78
CA ILE A 24 -3.10 -21.87 14.78
C ILE A 24 -3.85 -21.01 15.82
N THR A 25 -3.80 -21.43 17.06
CA THR A 25 -4.34 -20.67 18.20
C THR A 25 -3.22 -19.98 18.96
N VAL A 26 -3.41 -18.69 19.23
CA VAL A 26 -2.54 -17.89 20.08
C VAL A 26 -3.41 -17.33 21.21
N ALA A 27 -2.94 -17.43 22.44
CA ALA A 27 -3.69 -16.90 23.58
C ALA A 27 -3.85 -15.37 23.46
N ILE A 28 -5.00 -14.85 23.86
CA ILE A 28 -5.26 -13.41 23.84
C ILE A 28 -4.21 -12.69 24.68
N GLY A 29 -3.60 -11.66 24.10
CA GLY A 29 -2.54 -10.87 24.76
C GLY A 29 -1.15 -11.49 24.69
N SER A 30 -0.96 -12.65 24.04
CA SER A 30 0.35 -13.23 23.78
C SER A 30 0.74 -13.06 22.31
N THR A 31 2.04 -12.91 22.08
CA THR A 31 2.65 -12.94 20.73
C THR A 31 3.57 -14.13 20.64
N ARG A 32 3.56 -14.82 19.50
CA ARG A 32 4.54 -15.88 19.23
C ARG A 32 5.00 -15.78 17.77
N GLU A 33 6.25 -16.13 17.54
CA GLU A 33 6.76 -16.30 16.17
C GLU A 33 6.20 -17.60 15.56
N LEU A 34 5.89 -17.54 14.27
CA LEU A 34 5.46 -18.71 13.51
C LEU A 34 6.68 -19.60 13.20
N MET A 35 6.51 -20.90 13.36
CA MET A 35 7.51 -21.85 12.86
C MET A 35 7.45 -21.91 11.32
N PRO A 36 8.54 -22.24 10.62
CA PRO A 36 8.54 -22.35 9.16
C PRO A 36 7.43 -23.26 8.59
N SER A 37 7.09 -24.33 9.31
CA SER A 37 6.01 -25.25 8.93
C SER A 37 4.61 -24.69 9.12
N GLU A 38 4.46 -23.60 9.84
CA GLU A 38 3.19 -22.93 10.13
C GLU A 38 2.93 -21.74 9.17
N ILE A 39 3.87 -21.43 8.30
CA ILE A 39 3.76 -20.33 7.35
C ILE A 39 3.21 -20.88 6.04
N LEU A 40 2.03 -20.39 5.63
CA LEU A 40 1.41 -20.76 4.36
C LEU A 40 2.07 -20.03 3.20
N TYR A 41 2.24 -18.71 3.33
CA TYR A 41 2.98 -17.88 2.37
C TYR A 41 3.55 -16.65 3.07
N THR A 42 4.57 -16.08 2.42
CA THR A 42 5.24 -14.86 2.86
C THR A 42 5.22 -13.86 1.73
N ASP A 43 4.70 -12.67 2.00
CA ASP A 43 4.75 -11.52 1.10
C ASP A 43 5.70 -10.47 1.68
N SER A 44 6.43 -9.79 0.82
CA SER A 44 7.32 -8.71 1.24
C SER A 44 7.12 -7.48 0.37
N THR A 45 7.22 -6.31 0.99
CA THR A 45 7.30 -5.02 0.30
C THR A 45 8.60 -4.35 0.73
N ASP A 46 9.44 -4.03 -0.24
CA ASP A 46 10.66 -3.24 -0.05
C ASP A 46 10.40 -1.79 -0.45
N TYR A 47 10.91 -0.86 0.34
CA TYR A 47 10.81 0.58 0.11
C TYR A 47 12.21 1.12 -0.20
N LEU A 48 12.40 1.66 -1.37
CA LEU A 48 13.65 2.22 -1.85
C LEU A 48 13.47 3.70 -2.20
N LEU A 49 14.57 4.42 -2.28
CA LEU A 49 14.59 5.85 -2.62
C LEU A 49 13.67 6.69 -1.73
N GLY A 50 13.74 6.47 -0.41
CA GLY A 50 12.88 7.17 0.54
C GLY A 50 11.39 6.82 0.43
N GLY A 51 11.08 5.61 -0.07
CA GLY A 51 9.70 5.14 -0.28
C GLY A 51 9.12 5.47 -1.66
N ALA A 52 9.85 6.19 -2.51
CA ALA A 52 9.37 6.51 -3.85
C ALA A 52 9.27 5.27 -4.76
N LEU A 53 10.11 4.27 -4.55
CA LEU A 53 10.10 3.03 -5.29
C LEU A 53 9.74 1.88 -4.35
N THR A 54 8.69 1.14 -4.68
CA THR A 54 8.31 -0.07 -3.94
C THR A 54 8.47 -1.32 -4.80
N LEU A 55 8.97 -2.38 -4.15
CA LEU A 55 9.03 -3.71 -4.75
C LEU A 55 8.16 -4.66 -3.93
N LYS A 56 7.35 -5.46 -4.60
CA LYS A 56 6.63 -6.59 -4.00
C LYS A 56 7.31 -7.89 -4.37
N ASN A 57 7.67 -8.66 -3.36
CA ASN A 57 8.36 -9.96 -3.55
C ASN A 57 9.58 -9.86 -4.49
N GLY A 58 10.34 -8.76 -4.36
CA GLY A 58 11.53 -8.49 -5.17
C GLY A 58 11.26 -7.98 -6.59
N ARG A 59 10.03 -7.68 -6.97
CA ARG A 59 9.66 -7.10 -8.28
C ARG A 59 9.17 -5.67 -8.12
N ILE A 60 9.46 -4.82 -9.09
CA ILE A 60 8.95 -3.43 -9.11
C ILE A 60 7.43 -3.47 -9.10
N ASP A 61 6.84 -2.83 -8.10
CA ASP A 61 5.38 -2.67 -7.97
C ASP A 61 4.95 -1.26 -8.37
N MET A 62 5.56 -0.26 -7.76
CA MET A 62 5.16 1.13 -7.95
C MET A 62 6.35 2.07 -7.84
N PHE A 63 6.32 3.13 -8.65
CA PHE A 63 7.20 4.28 -8.51
C PHE A 63 6.36 5.54 -8.35
N GLN A 64 6.56 6.25 -7.24
CA GLN A 64 5.86 7.49 -6.92
C GLN A 64 6.58 8.72 -7.43
N PHE A 65 5.82 9.71 -7.83
CA PHE A 65 6.26 11.08 -8.13
C PHE A 65 5.23 12.08 -7.55
N ASP A 66 5.53 13.36 -7.55
CA ASP A 66 4.73 14.38 -6.84
C ASP A 66 3.25 14.40 -7.24
N GLU A 67 2.96 14.14 -8.50
CA GLU A 67 1.62 14.26 -9.08
C GLU A 67 0.91 12.92 -9.27
N GLY A 68 1.53 11.80 -8.86
CA GLY A 68 0.95 10.48 -9.08
C GLY A 68 1.91 9.33 -8.86
N TYR A 69 1.69 8.27 -9.60
CA TYR A 69 2.56 7.09 -9.57
C TYR A 69 2.50 6.30 -10.87
N CYS A 70 3.55 5.55 -11.11
CA CYS A 70 3.65 4.56 -12.16
C CYS A 70 3.54 3.17 -11.52
N GLN A 71 2.59 2.37 -11.96
CA GLN A 71 2.37 1.02 -11.44
C GLN A 71 2.70 -0.03 -12.48
N ALA A 72 3.38 -1.08 -12.09
CA ALA A 72 3.58 -2.26 -12.92
C ALA A 72 2.29 -3.07 -12.98
N THR A 73 1.75 -3.28 -14.18
CA THR A 73 0.42 -3.90 -14.37
C THR A 73 0.46 -5.32 -14.91
N GLN A 74 1.56 -5.73 -15.50
CA GLN A 74 1.76 -7.10 -15.98
C GLN A 74 3.21 -7.50 -15.87
N TYR A 75 3.44 -8.64 -15.24
CA TYR A 75 4.74 -9.30 -15.21
C TYR A 75 4.68 -10.53 -16.11
N ASN A 76 5.10 -10.41 -17.35
CA ASN A 76 5.47 -11.60 -18.11
C ASN A 76 6.99 -11.65 -18.29
N ALA A 77 7.52 -12.80 -18.71
CA ALA A 77 8.96 -13.04 -18.74
C ALA A 77 9.75 -12.11 -19.69
N THR A 78 9.07 -11.34 -20.51
CA THR A 78 9.67 -10.57 -21.60
C THR A 78 9.34 -9.06 -21.55
N GLN A 79 8.32 -8.62 -20.82
CA GLN A 79 7.92 -7.22 -20.83
C GLN A 79 7.08 -6.85 -19.60
N ASP A 80 7.56 -5.88 -18.85
CA ASP A 80 6.78 -5.23 -17.80
C ASP A 80 5.99 -4.08 -18.42
N ASN A 81 4.68 -4.06 -18.22
CA ASN A 81 3.84 -2.95 -18.63
C ASN A 81 3.62 -2.01 -17.45
N PHE A 82 3.84 -0.72 -17.71
CA PHE A 82 3.66 0.32 -16.71
C PHE A 82 2.45 1.19 -17.05
N THR A 83 1.70 1.54 -16.03
CA THR A 83 0.55 2.43 -16.14
C THR A 83 0.79 3.67 -15.29
N PHE A 84 0.61 4.84 -15.88
CA PHE A 84 0.69 6.11 -15.17
C PHE A 84 -0.68 6.49 -14.63
N LEU A 85 -0.70 6.81 -13.33
CA LEU A 85 -1.88 7.26 -12.61
C LEU A 85 -1.56 8.58 -11.91
N TYR A 86 -2.49 9.52 -11.99
CA TYR A 86 -2.33 10.87 -11.46
C TYR A 86 -3.27 11.12 -10.31
N TYR A 87 -2.79 11.87 -9.32
CA TYR A 87 -3.56 12.29 -8.15
C TYR A 87 -4.24 13.63 -8.38
N ASP A 88 -5.51 13.69 -8.03
CA ASP A 88 -6.18 14.94 -7.74
C ASP A 88 -6.26 15.08 -6.22
N LYS A 89 -5.57 16.09 -5.69
CA LYS A 89 -5.40 16.33 -4.26
C LYS A 89 -6.20 17.57 -3.83
N ASP A 90 -6.73 17.52 -2.61
CA ASP A 90 -7.31 18.70 -1.99
C ASP A 90 -6.22 19.67 -1.46
N HIS A 91 -6.65 20.82 -0.97
CA HIS A 91 -5.75 21.85 -0.44
C HIS A 91 -4.94 21.41 0.82
N LEU A 92 -5.28 20.28 1.43
CA LEU A 92 -4.56 19.68 2.54
C LEU A 92 -3.61 18.57 2.10
N GLY A 93 -3.56 18.26 0.79
CA GLY A 93 -2.72 17.19 0.24
C GLY A 93 -3.35 15.80 0.32
N ASN A 94 -4.63 15.68 0.67
CA ASN A 94 -5.32 14.39 0.64
C ASN A 94 -5.65 14.01 -0.80
N VAL A 95 -5.36 12.77 -1.16
CA VAL A 95 -5.72 12.24 -2.49
C VAL A 95 -7.23 12.04 -2.53
N ARG A 96 -7.90 12.80 -3.41
CA ARG A 96 -9.36 12.77 -3.58
C ARG A 96 -9.77 11.91 -4.76
N GLN A 97 -8.95 11.87 -5.80
CA GLN A 97 -9.21 11.10 -7.00
C GLN A 97 -7.91 10.55 -7.58
N VAL A 98 -7.99 9.39 -8.19
CA VAL A 98 -6.91 8.80 -8.97
C VAL A 98 -7.40 8.60 -10.39
N THR A 99 -6.67 9.15 -11.35
CA THR A 99 -7.01 9.11 -12.77
C THR A 99 -5.92 8.39 -13.55
N LYS A 100 -6.30 7.39 -14.33
CA LYS A 100 -5.40 6.71 -15.28
C LYS A 100 -5.35 7.51 -16.58
N ALA A 101 -4.15 7.83 -17.05
CA ALA A 101 -3.97 8.42 -18.37
C ALA A 101 -4.17 7.37 -19.48
N ILE A 102 -5.02 7.69 -20.44
CA ILE A 102 -5.25 6.87 -21.64
C ILE A 102 -5.22 7.81 -22.86
N GLY A 103 -4.06 7.91 -23.51
CA GLY A 103 -3.87 8.87 -24.60
C GLY A 103 -4.08 10.31 -24.12
N SER A 104 -5.02 11.03 -24.75
CA SER A 104 -5.39 12.41 -24.39
C SER A 104 -6.56 12.49 -23.40
N THR A 105 -7.08 11.35 -22.92
CA THR A 105 -8.21 11.29 -21.99
C THR A 105 -7.79 10.62 -20.69
N GLY A 106 -8.51 10.93 -19.59
CA GLY A 106 -8.33 10.30 -18.30
C GLY A 106 -9.52 9.44 -17.94
N THR A 107 -9.27 8.30 -17.30
CA THR A 107 -10.30 7.48 -16.69
C THR A 107 -10.15 7.50 -15.19
N VAL A 108 -11.21 7.89 -14.48
CA VAL A 108 -11.23 7.87 -13.02
C VAL A 108 -11.20 6.42 -12.54
N MET A 109 -10.18 6.09 -11.76
CA MET A 109 -9.96 4.75 -11.23
C MET A 109 -10.43 4.62 -9.78
N GLN A 110 -10.34 5.73 -9.03
CA GLN A 110 -10.69 5.75 -7.62
C GLN A 110 -11.10 7.15 -7.21
N THR A 111 -12.15 7.27 -6.40
CA THR A 111 -12.55 8.49 -5.71
C THR A 111 -12.59 8.24 -4.22
N MET A 112 -12.09 9.18 -3.42
CA MET A 112 -11.97 9.03 -1.98
C MET A 112 -12.54 10.23 -1.26
N ASN A 113 -13.34 9.96 -0.25
CA ASN A 113 -13.81 10.94 0.71
C ASN A 113 -13.33 10.52 2.10
N TYR A 114 -13.06 11.50 2.95
CA TYR A 114 -12.53 11.26 4.28
C TYR A 114 -13.37 11.92 5.34
N TYR A 115 -13.61 11.21 6.45
CA TYR A 115 -14.02 11.80 7.71
C TYR A 115 -12.87 12.61 8.32
N PRO A 116 -13.14 13.51 9.26
CA PRO A 116 -12.08 14.06 10.08
C PRO A 116 -11.19 12.94 10.64
N PHE A 117 -9.87 13.16 10.62
CA PHE A 117 -8.85 12.16 11.03
C PHE A 117 -8.62 11.00 10.06
N GLY A 118 -9.10 11.09 8.80
CA GLY A 118 -8.65 10.24 7.71
C GLY A 118 -9.40 8.93 7.50
N ALA A 119 -10.39 8.62 8.32
CA ALA A 119 -11.25 7.46 8.03
C ALA A 119 -11.94 7.66 6.69
N GLN A 120 -11.88 6.64 5.82
CA GLN A 120 -12.47 6.71 4.48
C GLN A 120 -13.96 6.45 4.52
N PHE A 121 -14.72 7.17 3.72
CA PHE A 121 -16.08 6.81 3.39
C PHE A 121 -16.30 6.92 1.87
N CYS A 122 -17.21 6.11 1.36
CA CYS A 122 -17.64 6.10 -0.02
C CYS A 122 -19.02 6.72 -0.15
N ASP A 123 -19.21 7.51 -1.20
CA ASP A 123 -20.51 8.00 -1.62
C ASP A 123 -21.25 7.09 -2.61
N GLY A 124 -20.78 5.89 -2.78
CA GLY A 124 -21.48 4.79 -3.49
C GLY A 124 -21.19 4.62 -4.96
N SER A 125 -20.36 5.43 -5.59
CA SER A 125 -20.33 5.41 -7.07
C SER A 125 -19.05 5.01 -7.75
N ALA A 126 -18.04 4.55 -7.22
CA ALA A 126 -16.85 4.05 -7.95
C ALA A 126 -15.65 3.90 -7.02
N ALA A 127 -15.89 3.88 -5.80
CA ALA A 127 -14.91 4.27 -4.84
C ALA A 127 -14.24 3.10 -4.15
N THR A 128 -14.24 1.94 -4.68
CA THR A 128 -13.84 0.77 -3.90
C THR A 128 -12.63 0.05 -4.42
N SER A 129 -11.98 0.56 -5.43
CA SER A 129 -10.74 -0.06 -5.83
C SER A 129 -9.64 0.36 -4.87
N ASP A 130 -9.04 -0.59 -4.19
CA ASP A 130 -7.78 -0.41 -3.48
C ASP A 130 -6.62 -0.31 -4.47
N VAL A 131 -6.78 0.56 -5.46
CA VAL A 131 -5.82 0.68 -6.56
C VAL A 131 -4.49 1.22 -6.07
N GLN A 132 -4.52 2.02 -5.01
CA GLN A 132 -3.30 2.57 -4.45
C GLN A 132 -3.41 2.77 -2.92
N PRO A 133 -2.32 2.57 -2.16
CA PRO A 133 -2.33 2.64 -0.70
C PRO A 133 -2.21 4.06 -0.12
N TYR A 134 -1.69 5.03 -0.88
CA TYR A 134 -1.41 6.38 -0.36
C TYR A 134 -2.65 7.24 -0.42
N LYS A 135 -3.18 7.68 0.73
CA LYS A 135 -4.50 8.29 0.83
C LYS A 135 -4.50 9.60 1.62
N TYR A 136 -4.88 9.56 2.88
CA TYR A 136 -4.97 10.74 3.75
C TYR A 136 -3.58 11.32 4.02
N ASN A 137 -3.40 12.62 3.82
CA ASN A 137 -2.11 13.32 3.90
C ASN A 137 -0.99 12.65 3.08
N GLY A 138 -1.33 11.92 2.01
CA GLY A 138 -0.36 11.17 1.21
C GLY A 138 0.31 10.00 1.95
N LYS A 139 -0.24 9.55 3.08
CA LYS A 139 0.31 8.44 3.86
C LYS A 139 -0.23 7.10 3.40
N GLU A 140 0.61 6.08 3.51
CA GLU A 140 0.24 4.70 3.20
C GLU A 140 -0.79 4.19 4.22
N LEU A 141 -1.89 3.62 3.72
CA LEU A 141 -2.87 2.90 4.52
C LEU A 141 -2.53 1.42 4.49
N ASP A 142 -2.09 0.88 5.60
CA ASP A 142 -1.89 -0.56 5.76
C ASP A 142 -3.21 -1.25 6.07
N LYS A 143 -3.67 -2.07 5.13
CA LYS A 143 -4.91 -2.86 5.23
C LYS A 143 -4.66 -4.34 5.49
N MET A 144 -3.42 -4.79 5.43
CA MET A 144 -3.10 -6.20 5.60
C MET A 144 -3.55 -6.70 6.97
N HIS A 145 -4.15 -7.86 6.97
CA HIS A 145 -4.69 -8.50 8.18
C HIS A 145 -5.68 -7.63 8.98
N GLY A 146 -6.32 -6.64 8.32
CA GLY A 146 -7.32 -5.79 8.95
C GLY A 146 -6.78 -4.67 9.84
N LEU A 147 -5.50 -4.31 9.71
CA LEU A 147 -4.87 -3.25 10.49
C LEU A 147 -5.53 -1.88 10.28
N ASN A 148 -5.76 -1.48 9.02
CA ASN A 148 -6.40 -0.22 8.63
C ASN A 148 -5.77 1.01 9.30
N THR A 149 -4.44 1.06 9.39
CA THR A 149 -3.67 2.14 10.01
C THR A 149 -2.86 2.89 8.99
N TYR A 150 -2.67 4.21 9.22
CA TYR A 150 -1.77 5.02 8.40
C TYR A 150 -0.35 4.98 8.97
N ASP A 151 0.63 4.74 8.11
CA ASP A 151 2.03 4.77 8.49
C ASP A 151 2.57 6.21 8.49
N TYR A 152 2.81 6.76 9.68
CA TYR A 152 3.46 8.06 9.87
C TYR A 152 4.96 7.95 10.19
N GLY A 153 5.56 6.77 10.04
CA GLY A 153 7.02 6.55 10.09
C GLY A 153 7.66 6.51 11.47
N ALA A 154 6.96 6.75 12.57
CA ALA A 154 7.67 6.90 13.83
C ALA A 154 7.02 6.29 15.07
N ARG A 155 5.95 5.69 15.04
CA ARG A 155 5.32 4.87 16.12
C ARG A 155 3.89 4.56 15.72
N GLN A 156 3.62 3.31 15.67
CA GLN A 156 2.27 2.79 15.71
C GLN A 156 1.78 2.73 17.14
#